data_0f7a5b2f927768e3a210610255feba18
#
_entry.id   0f7a5b2f927768e3a210610255feba18
#
_cell.length_a   1.000
_cell.length_b   1.000
_cell.length_c   1.000
_cell.angle_alpha   90.00
_cell.angle_beta   90.00
_cell.angle_gamma   90.00
#
_symmetry.space_group_name_H-M   'P 1'
#
loop_
_entity.id
_entity.type
_entity.pdbx_description
1 polymer ?
#
loop_
_entity_poly.entity_id
_entity_poly.type
_entity_poly.pdbx_seq_one_letter_code
_entity_poly.pdbx_strand_id
1 'polypeptide(L)'
;MKNKCLLGAVLLLAGSVMTSQPVVGQCAALSLEEAIQIALVNNPDVNITRLGEETAKAKLSQVRGANSFSWKASTSFSGADTSGIGWNTGNGTRLTGSLPIYSGKINQNNIESAEIGIDIAKLTTQRKWETMKLEVVKAYYNVLEAKKQVDVYQDSVDKYQKHLTNVEQLYSAGSKAKIDVLRSQVELANAKQTLIKGQSTYDNNISTLRNLLYMDQQEKIELTDDFVYLPFEKDVSQCVDYAMNNRKDLLVDDYNLKQKELDIKNAKAGYLPTVDLSLGASWSKQVVPTGDNHDYTATIGASWNIFDSGVTKGKINAAQAAYDTAKLTLDKDRSSVDLAVRKDYNSMREAEKRFESTKEAVKEAEEDYFIATEKYKAGEGIMLDIIDAQTALSTARQNYISAQYDYARYRASVESDMGYDVHPSTATVENAVLK
;
A
#
# COMPACT_ATOMS: atom_id res chain seq x y z
N MET A 1 59.97 -35.67 11.38
CA MET A 1 59.55 -37.07 11.13
C MET A 1 58.03 -37.15 11.13
N LYS A 2 57.44 -37.68 10.02
CA LYS A 2 56.11 -38.24 9.83
C LYS A 2 54.91 -37.28 9.96
N ASN A 3 54.37 -36.70 8.85
CA ASN A 3 53.50 -37.33 7.84
C ASN A 3 52.20 -37.94 8.38
N LYS A 4 51.08 -37.39 7.86
CA LYS A 4 49.87 -38.02 7.28
C LYS A 4 48.64 -37.21 7.70
N CYS A 5 47.56 -36.99 6.98
CA CYS A 5 47.18 -37.34 5.60
C CYS A 5 46.00 -36.45 5.21
N LEU A 6 45.96 -36.05 3.97
CA LEU A 6 44.76 -35.56 3.28
C LEU A 6 43.73 -36.68 3.21
N LEU A 7 42.47 -36.33 3.41
CA LEU A 7 41.36 -37.06 2.79
C LEU A 7 40.44 -36.04 2.13
N GLY A 8 40.51 -36.00 0.83
CA GLY A 8 39.60 -35.28 -0.03
C GLY A 8 38.27 -36.02 -0.12
N ALA A 9 37.19 -35.31 0.12
CA ALA A 9 35.85 -35.75 -0.25
C ALA A 9 35.49 -35.10 -1.57
N VAL A 10 35.55 -35.89 -2.64
CA VAL A 10 35.00 -35.55 -3.95
C VAL A 10 33.48 -35.69 -3.84
N LEU A 11 32.77 -34.58 -3.82
CA LEU A 11 31.32 -34.53 -3.98
C LEU A 11 31.03 -34.50 -5.48
N LEU A 12 30.55 -35.64 -5.98
CA LEU A 12 29.93 -35.80 -7.31
C LEU A 12 28.65 -34.95 -7.36
N LEU A 13 28.72 -33.82 -8.06
CA LEU A 13 27.57 -33.07 -8.51
C LEU A 13 26.90 -33.85 -9.63
N ALA A 14 25.85 -34.60 -9.27
CA ALA A 14 24.89 -35.09 -10.25
C ALA A 14 24.07 -33.94 -10.74
N GLY A 15 24.41 -33.40 -11.91
CA GLY A 15 23.60 -32.39 -12.60
C GLY A 15 22.26 -33.00 -13.02
N SER A 16 21.21 -32.69 -12.29
CA SER A 16 19.85 -32.86 -12.79
C SER A 16 19.58 -31.74 -13.80
N VAL A 17 19.63 -32.10 -15.08
CA VAL A 17 19.09 -31.28 -16.17
C VAL A 17 17.58 -31.19 -15.94
N MET A 18 17.13 -30.14 -15.30
CA MET A 18 15.72 -29.77 -15.34
C MET A 18 15.42 -29.31 -16.77
N THR A 19 14.80 -30.18 -17.55
CA THR A 19 14.11 -29.81 -18.79
C THR A 19 12.99 -28.84 -18.41
N SER A 20 13.20 -27.57 -18.63
CA SER A 20 12.15 -26.56 -18.63
C SER A 20 11.18 -26.92 -19.77
N GLN A 21 10.09 -27.59 -19.42
CA GLN A 21 8.95 -27.68 -20.34
C GLN A 21 8.43 -26.26 -20.56
N PRO A 22 8.16 -25.85 -21.81
CA PRO A 22 7.46 -24.58 -22.04
C PRO A 22 6.09 -24.72 -21.37
N VAL A 23 5.87 -23.91 -20.34
CA VAL A 23 4.53 -23.69 -19.76
C VAL A 23 3.71 -23.06 -20.88
N VAL A 24 2.93 -23.90 -21.58
CA VAL A 24 1.85 -23.40 -22.44
C VAL A 24 0.99 -22.54 -21.56
N GLY A 25 0.90 -21.25 -21.91
CA GLY A 25 0.21 -20.24 -21.13
C GLY A 25 -1.21 -20.67 -20.80
N GLN A 26 -1.41 -21.24 -19.63
CA GLN A 26 -2.72 -21.39 -19.02
C GLN A 26 -3.20 -19.96 -18.71
N CYS A 27 -4.31 -19.58 -19.35
CA CYS A 27 -5.05 -18.39 -18.96
C CYS A 27 -5.44 -18.60 -17.50
N ALA A 28 -4.86 -17.86 -16.58
CA ALA A 28 -5.23 -17.93 -15.17
C ALA A 28 -6.64 -17.32 -15.03
N ALA A 29 -7.62 -18.18 -14.78
CA ALA A 29 -8.95 -17.73 -14.38
C ALA A 29 -8.82 -17.11 -12.99
N LEU A 30 -9.18 -15.84 -12.85
CA LEU A 30 -8.93 -15.05 -11.65
C LEU A 30 -10.24 -14.46 -11.10
N SER A 31 -10.62 -14.87 -9.91
CA SER A 31 -11.69 -14.25 -9.13
C SER A 31 -11.18 -13.02 -8.36
N LEU A 32 -12.10 -12.16 -7.92
CA LEU A 32 -11.77 -10.99 -7.11
C LEU A 32 -11.04 -11.37 -5.82
N GLU A 33 -11.52 -12.41 -5.13
CA GLU A 33 -10.91 -12.86 -3.88
C GLU A 33 -9.48 -13.38 -4.10
N GLU A 34 -9.26 -14.18 -5.14
CA GLU A 34 -7.92 -14.66 -5.50
C GLU A 34 -6.99 -13.50 -5.87
N ALA A 35 -7.48 -12.51 -6.61
CA ALA A 35 -6.72 -11.30 -6.94
C ALA A 35 -6.27 -10.56 -5.68
N ILE A 36 -7.17 -10.38 -4.70
CA ILE A 36 -6.86 -9.75 -3.41
C ILE A 36 -5.77 -10.55 -2.69
N GLN A 37 -5.91 -11.88 -2.59
CA GLN A 37 -4.93 -12.72 -1.88
C GLN A 37 -3.55 -12.69 -2.56
N ILE A 38 -3.49 -12.73 -3.88
CA ILE A 38 -2.24 -12.61 -4.64
C ILE A 38 -1.55 -11.27 -4.36
N ALA A 39 -2.30 -10.16 -4.38
CA ALA A 39 -1.74 -8.84 -4.09
C ALA A 39 -1.22 -8.72 -2.66
N LEU A 40 -1.97 -9.22 -1.67
CA LEU A 40 -1.57 -9.16 -0.26
C LEU A 40 -0.27 -9.95 0.03
N VAL A 41 0.04 -10.96 -0.78
CA VAL A 41 1.24 -11.79 -0.61
C VAL A 41 2.41 -11.28 -1.46
N ASN A 42 2.15 -10.97 -2.74
CA ASN A 42 3.22 -10.72 -3.72
C ASN A 42 3.59 -9.24 -3.83
N ASN A 43 2.67 -8.31 -3.51
CA ASN A 43 2.93 -6.89 -3.75
C ASN A 43 4.09 -6.37 -2.88
N PRO A 44 5.12 -5.74 -3.49
CA PRO A 44 6.28 -5.22 -2.77
C PRO A 44 5.93 -4.21 -1.68
N ASP A 45 4.93 -3.35 -1.89
CA ASP A 45 4.54 -2.33 -0.90
C ASP A 45 4.01 -2.96 0.40
N VAL A 46 3.25 -4.07 0.27
CA VAL A 46 2.79 -4.86 1.42
C VAL A 46 3.98 -5.49 2.14
N ASN A 47 4.92 -6.06 1.40
CA ASN A 47 6.12 -6.68 1.96
C ASN A 47 7.05 -5.65 2.62
N ILE A 48 7.17 -4.43 2.08
CA ILE A 48 7.93 -3.32 2.69
C ILE A 48 7.34 -2.97 4.07
N THR A 49 6.02 -2.85 4.20
CA THR A 49 5.40 -2.55 5.51
C THR A 49 5.58 -3.70 6.51
N ARG A 50 5.52 -4.97 6.05
CA ARG A 50 5.81 -6.13 6.89
C ARG A 50 7.26 -6.14 7.40
N LEU A 51 8.23 -5.76 6.57
CA LEU A 51 9.62 -5.57 7.00
C LEU A 51 9.76 -4.42 8.01
N GLY A 52 8.84 -3.45 8.00
CA GLY A 52 8.71 -2.43 9.04
C GLY A 52 8.47 -3.01 10.43
N GLU A 53 7.68 -4.08 10.55
CA GLU A 53 7.48 -4.78 11.83
C GLU A 53 8.77 -5.42 12.34
N GLU A 54 9.55 -6.05 11.45
CA GLU A 54 10.85 -6.63 11.82
C GLU A 54 11.84 -5.53 12.25
N THR A 55 11.80 -4.38 11.58
CA THR A 55 12.59 -3.21 11.96
C THR A 55 12.20 -2.70 13.35
N ALA A 56 10.90 -2.64 13.68
CA ALA A 56 10.42 -2.24 15.00
C ALA A 56 10.85 -3.24 16.09
N LYS A 57 10.77 -4.56 15.82
CA LYS A 57 11.27 -5.61 16.74
C LYS A 57 12.78 -5.49 16.96
N ALA A 58 13.56 -5.26 15.90
CA ALA A 58 15.00 -5.05 16.00
C ALA A 58 15.31 -3.78 16.81
N LYS A 59 14.53 -2.70 16.65
CA LYS A 59 14.65 -1.47 17.44
C LYS A 59 14.41 -1.71 18.92
N LEU A 60 13.39 -2.50 19.28
CA LEU A 60 13.18 -2.89 20.68
C LEU A 60 14.38 -3.65 21.24
N SER A 61 14.92 -4.60 20.48
CA SER A 61 16.14 -5.33 20.89
C SER A 61 17.33 -4.40 21.06
N GLN A 62 17.51 -3.43 20.17
CA GLN A 62 18.54 -2.39 20.27
C GLN A 62 18.37 -1.54 21.53
N VAL A 63 17.14 -1.09 21.84
CA VAL A 63 16.83 -0.27 23.02
C VAL A 63 17.09 -1.06 24.30
N ARG A 64 16.66 -2.33 24.35
CA ARG A 64 16.93 -3.22 25.49
C ARG A 64 18.43 -3.48 25.67
N GLY A 65 19.16 -3.71 24.58
CA GLY A 65 20.61 -3.87 24.58
C GLY A 65 21.36 -2.63 25.07
N ALA A 66 20.94 -1.43 24.64
CA ALA A 66 21.54 -0.18 25.09
C ALA A 66 21.35 0.09 26.60
N ASN A 67 20.31 -0.52 27.21
CA ASN A 67 20.03 -0.42 28.65
C ASN A 67 20.58 -1.61 29.47
N SER A 68 21.34 -2.50 28.83
CA SER A 68 21.98 -3.66 29.41
C SER A 68 23.47 -3.41 29.62
N PHE A 69 24.13 -4.37 30.24
CA PHE A 69 25.57 -4.34 30.42
C PHE A 69 26.29 -4.44 29.07
N SER A 70 27.23 -3.53 28.80
CA SER A 70 28.01 -3.48 27.57
C SER A 70 29.51 -3.51 27.83
N TRP A 71 30.26 -4.18 26.92
CA TRP A 71 31.71 -4.13 26.89
C TRP A 71 32.19 -3.42 25.63
N LYS A 72 33.16 -2.51 25.82
CA LYS A 72 33.85 -1.81 24.74
C LYS A 72 35.36 -2.00 24.89
N ALA A 73 35.98 -2.58 23.87
CA ALA A 73 37.43 -2.61 23.77
C ALA A 73 37.88 -1.48 22.83
N SER A 74 38.90 -0.76 23.21
CA SER A 74 39.55 0.27 22.37
C SER A 74 41.04 0.16 22.48
N THR A 75 41.74 0.35 21.37
CA THR A 75 43.22 0.50 21.35
C THR A 75 43.56 1.81 20.68
N SER A 76 44.58 2.47 21.20
CA SER A 76 45.08 3.72 20.65
C SER A 76 46.57 3.69 20.55
N PHE A 77 47.09 4.26 19.50
CA PHE A 77 48.53 4.55 19.35
C PHE A 77 48.66 6.07 19.32
N SER A 78 49.52 6.60 20.17
CA SER A 78 49.70 8.05 20.29
C SER A 78 51.18 8.40 20.23
N GLY A 79 51.49 9.51 19.59
CA GLY A 79 52.81 10.15 19.60
C GLY A 79 52.62 11.63 19.89
N ALA A 80 53.37 12.17 20.83
CA ALA A 80 53.36 13.58 21.18
C ALA A 80 54.77 14.08 21.47
N ASP A 81 55.07 15.29 21.02
CA ASP A 81 56.25 16.01 21.43
C ASP A 81 55.90 16.93 22.60
N THR A 82 56.50 16.67 23.76
CA THR A 82 56.23 17.43 24.97
C THR A 82 57.47 18.26 25.34
N SER A 83 57.34 19.55 25.49
CA SER A 83 58.39 20.47 25.85
C SER A 83 59.10 20.02 27.12
N GLY A 84 60.43 19.79 27.02
CA GLY A 84 61.27 19.33 28.12
C GLY A 84 61.38 17.79 28.27
N ILE A 85 60.58 16.99 27.54
CA ILE A 85 60.62 15.51 27.55
C ILE A 85 61.01 14.97 26.16
N GLY A 86 60.71 15.73 25.08
CA GLY A 86 60.92 15.32 23.70
C GLY A 86 59.78 14.44 23.17
N TRP A 87 60.02 13.73 22.07
CA TRP A 87 59.04 12.89 21.39
C TRP A 87 58.71 11.65 22.24
N ASN A 88 57.45 11.50 22.57
CA ASN A 88 56.89 10.40 23.35
C ASN A 88 55.94 9.60 22.52
N THR A 89 56.07 8.29 22.45
CA THR A 89 55.17 7.38 21.75
C THR A 89 54.70 6.28 22.68
N GLY A 90 53.45 5.93 22.55
CA GLY A 90 52.86 4.87 23.34
C GLY A 90 51.66 4.22 22.67
N ASN A 91 51.35 3.02 23.09
CA ASN A 91 50.09 2.36 22.80
C ASN A 91 49.30 2.12 24.07
N GLY A 92 47.99 2.23 23.97
CA GLY A 92 47.08 1.93 25.05
C GLY A 92 45.92 1.05 24.59
N THR A 93 45.63 0.03 25.33
CA THR A 93 44.44 -0.80 25.16
C THR A 93 43.56 -0.65 26.38
N ARG A 94 42.29 -0.39 26.17
CA ARG A 94 41.31 -0.23 27.24
C ARG A 94 40.09 -1.12 27.01
N LEU A 95 39.67 -1.83 28.01
CA LEU A 95 38.41 -2.55 28.09
C LEU A 95 37.51 -1.81 29.07
N THR A 96 36.33 -1.39 28.63
CA THR A 96 35.34 -0.68 29.48
C THR A 96 34.05 -1.45 29.49
N GLY A 97 33.57 -1.85 30.66
CA GLY A 97 32.22 -2.35 30.89
C GLY A 97 31.33 -1.21 31.42
N SER A 98 30.11 -1.09 30.96
CA SER A 98 29.16 -0.09 31.46
C SER A 98 27.76 -0.66 31.61
N LEU A 99 27.10 -0.25 32.72
CA LEU A 99 25.70 -0.58 33.00
C LEU A 99 25.00 0.64 33.57
N PRO A 100 23.99 1.20 32.91
CA PRO A 100 23.13 2.22 33.50
C PRO A 100 22.25 1.59 34.58
N ILE A 101 22.46 1.93 35.86
CA ILE A 101 21.68 1.39 37.02
C ILE A 101 20.38 2.16 37.13
N TYR A 102 20.44 3.49 37.02
CA TYR A 102 19.27 4.36 37.10
C TYR A 102 19.43 5.59 36.19
N SER A 103 18.43 5.85 35.37
CA SER A 103 18.41 6.93 34.39
C SER A 103 17.18 7.85 34.53
N GLY A 104 16.62 7.99 35.73
CA GLY A 104 15.39 8.76 35.93
C GLY A 104 14.18 8.16 35.21
N LYS A 105 14.14 6.84 35.01
CA LYS A 105 13.14 6.06 34.22
C LYS A 105 13.19 6.26 32.71
N ILE A 106 14.13 7.02 32.15
CA ILE A 106 14.27 7.19 30.69
C ILE A 106 14.38 5.83 29.99
N ASN A 107 15.16 4.91 30.57
CA ASN A 107 15.39 3.59 29.97
C ASN A 107 14.10 2.77 29.88
N GLN A 108 13.27 2.77 30.95
CA GLN A 108 11.97 2.09 30.94
C GLN A 108 11.01 2.73 29.95
N ASN A 109 10.93 4.07 29.93
CA ASN A 109 10.06 4.79 28.98
C ASN A 109 10.48 4.56 27.54
N ASN A 110 11.80 4.46 27.25
CA ASN A 110 12.30 4.16 25.91
C ASN A 110 11.95 2.73 25.48
N ILE A 111 11.99 1.75 26.38
CA ILE A 111 11.57 0.38 26.12
C ILE A 111 10.06 0.35 25.84
N GLU A 112 9.24 0.98 26.68
CA GLU A 112 7.79 1.10 26.47
C GLU A 112 7.47 1.79 25.14
N SER A 113 8.16 2.87 24.81
CA SER A 113 8.01 3.57 23.52
C SER A 113 8.38 2.65 22.33
N ALA A 114 9.41 1.82 22.46
CA ALA A 114 9.78 0.86 21.43
C ALA A 114 8.78 -0.30 21.30
N GLU A 115 8.16 -0.74 22.41
CA GLU A 115 7.06 -1.71 22.40
C GLU A 115 5.82 -1.15 21.70
N ILE A 116 5.41 0.07 22.01
CA ILE A 116 4.37 0.81 21.28
C ILE A 116 4.73 0.91 19.79
N GLY A 117 6.00 1.13 19.46
CA GLY A 117 6.48 1.16 18.08
C GLY A 117 6.22 -0.13 17.30
N ILE A 118 6.24 -1.30 17.95
CA ILE A 118 5.85 -2.58 17.33
C ILE A 118 4.35 -2.61 17.02
N ASP A 119 3.52 -2.12 17.95
CA ASP A 119 2.08 -2.11 17.76
C ASP A 119 1.68 -1.13 16.64
N ILE A 120 2.33 0.04 16.56
CA ILE A 120 2.20 0.97 15.43
C ILE A 120 2.55 0.27 14.10
N ALA A 121 3.69 -0.44 14.05
CA ALA A 121 4.11 -1.13 12.83
C ALA A 121 3.09 -2.19 12.39
N LYS A 122 2.54 -2.99 13.31
CA LYS A 122 1.49 -3.97 13.01
C LYS A 122 0.21 -3.32 12.46
N LEU A 123 -0.27 -2.27 13.11
CA LEU A 123 -1.46 -1.53 12.66
C LEU A 123 -1.23 -0.88 11.29
N THR A 124 -0.02 -0.38 11.03
CA THR A 124 0.36 0.16 9.74
C THR A 124 0.32 -0.92 8.65
N THR A 125 0.79 -2.15 8.95
CA THR A 125 0.69 -3.29 8.03
C THR A 125 -0.77 -3.66 7.77
N GLN A 126 -1.61 -3.73 8.80
CA GLN A 126 -3.04 -4.00 8.66
C GLN A 126 -3.73 -2.93 7.80
N ARG A 127 -3.42 -1.65 8.03
CA ARG A 127 -3.95 -0.56 7.21
C ARG A 127 -3.49 -0.68 5.74
N LYS A 128 -2.24 -1.10 5.50
CA LYS A 128 -1.76 -1.35 4.13
C LYS A 128 -2.53 -2.49 3.45
N TRP A 129 -2.91 -3.54 4.17
CA TRP A 129 -3.76 -4.61 3.63
C TRP A 129 -5.16 -4.09 3.23
N GLU A 130 -5.79 -3.27 4.08
CA GLU A 130 -7.09 -2.66 3.79
C GLU A 130 -7.03 -1.78 2.53
N THR A 131 -6.00 -0.92 2.42
CA THR A 131 -5.82 -0.06 1.25
C THR A 131 -5.47 -0.86 -0.01
N MET A 132 -4.62 -1.88 0.09
CA MET A 132 -4.29 -2.76 -1.03
C MET A 132 -5.52 -3.52 -1.53
N LYS A 133 -6.36 -4.06 -0.63
CA LYS A 133 -7.63 -4.66 -1.01
C LYS A 133 -8.48 -3.67 -1.81
N LEU A 134 -8.63 -2.45 -1.34
CA LEU A 134 -9.41 -1.42 -2.05
C LEU A 134 -8.84 -1.12 -3.44
N GLU A 135 -7.51 -0.99 -3.56
CA GLU A 135 -6.84 -0.73 -4.84
C GLU A 135 -7.09 -1.87 -5.83
N VAL A 136 -6.96 -3.13 -5.37
CA VAL A 136 -7.23 -4.31 -6.21
C VAL A 136 -8.70 -4.38 -6.61
N VAL A 137 -9.64 -4.17 -5.69
CA VAL A 137 -11.08 -4.16 -5.99
C VAL A 137 -11.40 -3.11 -7.05
N LYS A 138 -10.87 -1.89 -6.91
CA LYS A 138 -11.08 -0.82 -7.89
C LYS A 138 -10.49 -1.20 -9.26
N ALA A 139 -9.26 -1.70 -9.30
CA ALA A 139 -8.61 -2.10 -10.54
C ALA A 139 -9.35 -3.28 -11.22
N TYR A 140 -9.80 -4.26 -10.45
CA TYR A 140 -10.56 -5.40 -10.93
C TYR A 140 -11.89 -4.98 -11.58
N TYR A 141 -12.66 -4.13 -10.91
CA TYR A 141 -13.91 -3.61 -11.46
C TYR A 141 -13.69 -2.67 -12.64
N ASN A 142 -12.58 -1.91 -12.69
CA ASN A 142 -12.23 -1.11 -13.86
C ASN A 142 -11.98 -1.99 -15.11
N VAL A 143 -11.36 -3.16 -14.94
CA VAL A 143 -11.19 -4.13 -16.04
C VAL A 143 -12.54 -4.68 -16.51
N LEU A 144 -13.39 -5.11 -15.57
CA LEU A 144 -14.71 -5.64 -15.91
C LEU A 144 -15.59 -4.59 -16.61
N GLU A 145 -15.61 -3.37 -16.09
CA GLU A 145 -16.31 -2.24 -16.72
C GLU A 145 -15.83 -2.00 -18.15
N ALA A 146 -14.51 -1.88 -18.34
CA ALA A 146 -13.93 -1.65 -19.65
C ALA A 146 -14.24 -2.80 -20.63
N LYS A 147 -14.25 -4.05 -20.17
CA LYS A 147 -14.67 -5.22 -20.98
C LYS A 147 -16.11 -5.07 -21.46
N LYS A 148 -17.03 -4.76 -20.53
CA LYS A 148 -18.46 -4.57 -20.88
C LYS A 148 -18.67 -3.37 -21.80
N GLN A 149 -17.89 -2.28 -21.64
CA GLN A 149 -17.93 -1.13 -22.53
C GLN A 149 -17.43 -1.48 -23.95
N VAL A 150 -16.37 -2.29 -24.06
CA VAL A 150 -15.90 -2.78 -25.37
C VAL A 150 -16.99 -3.59 -26.07
N ASP A 151 -17.75 -4.43 -25.35
CA ASP A 151 -18.88 -5.17 -25.92
C ASP A 151 -19.95 -4.22 -26.48
N VAL A 152 -20.27 -3.11 -25.79
CA VAL A 152 -21.21 -2.08 -26.27
C VAL A 152 -20.67 -1.36 -27.51
N TYR A 153 -19.39 -1.04 -27.55
CA TYR A 153 -18.76 -0.40 -28.71
C TYR A 153 -18.73 -1.34 -29.92
N GLN A 154 -18.46 -2.62 -29.71
CA GLN A 154 -18.50 -3.62 -30.77
C GLN A 154 -19.93 -3.78 -31.32
N ASP A 155 -20.97 -3.86 -30.48
CA ASP A 155 -22.37 -3.88 -30.90
C ASP A 155 -22.73 -2.64 -31.74
N SER A 156 -22.23 -1.47 -31.34
CA SER A 156 -22.42 -0.23 -32.12
C SER A 156 -21.77 -0.30 -33.49
N VAL A 157 -20.53 -0.81 -33.58
CA VAL A 157 -19.87 -1.01 -34.88
C VAL A 157 -20.68 -1.97 -35.75
N ASP A 158 -21.15 -3.08 -35.21
CA ASP A 158 -21.93 -4.08 -35.97
C ASP A 158 -23.25 -3.51 -36.46
N LYS A 159 -23.93 -2.68 -35.68
CA LYS A 159 -25.18 -2.00 -36.07
C LYS A 159 -24.94 -0.98 -37.18
N TYR A 160 -23.93 -0.12 -37.05
CA TYR A 160 -23.59 0.84 -38.09
C TYR A 160 -23.11 0.15 -39.37
N GLN A 161 -22.40 -0.97 -39.30
CA GLN A 161 -22.00 -1.74 -40.48
C GLN A 161 -23.23 -2.32 -41.20
N LYS A 162 -24.18 -2.91 -40.45
CA LYS A 162 -25.44 -3.41 -41.02
C LYS A 162 -26.26 -2.28 -41.65
N HIS A 163 -26.33 -1.14 -40.95
CA HIS A 163 -27.01 0.04 -41.48
C HIS A 163 -26.40 0.51 -42.79
N LEU A 164 -25.05 0.67 -42.87
CA LEU A 164 -24.35 1.05 -44.10
C LEU A 164 -24.67 0.12 -45.24
N THR A 165 -24.62 -1.21 -45.03
CA THR A 165 -24.95 -2.20 -46.04
C THR A 165 -26.36 -2.03 -46.57
N ASN A 166 -27.35 -1.78 -45.71
CA ASN A 166 -28.73 -1.52 -46.12
C ASN A 166 -28.86 -0.22 -46.93
N VAL A 167 -28.19 0.86 -46.53
CA VAL A 167 -28.22 2.13 -47.23
C VAL A 167 -27.56 2.02 -48.60
N GLU A 168 -26.46 1.27 -48.73
CA GLU A 168 -25.80 1.02 -50.02
C GLU A 168 -26.73 0.23 -50.99
N GLN A 169 -27.45 -0.76 -50.50
CA GLN A 169 -28.44 -1.51 -51.26
C GLN A 169 -29.60 -0.60 -51.74
N LEU A 170 -30.14 0.25 -50.87
CA LEU A 170 -31.21 1.19 -51.22
C LEU A 170 -30.72 2.28 -52.17
N TYR A 171 -29.47 2.73 -52.06
CA TYR A 171 -28.86 3.66 -53.02
C TYR A 171 -28.70 3.02 -54.38
N SER A 172 -28.23 1.78 -54.49
CA SER A 172 -28.11 1.06 -55.74
C SER A 172 -29.46 0.81 -56.43
N ALA A 173 -30.52 0.66 -55.64
CA ALA A 173 -31.90 0.57 -56.12
C ALA A 173 -32.53 1.95 -56.47
N GLY A 174 -31.79 3.06 -56.30
CA GLY A 174 -32.28 4.41 -56.59
C GLY A 174 -33.22 5.00 -55.54
N SER A 175 -33.42 4.32 -54.40
CA SER A 175 -34.37 4.71 -53.35
C SER A 175 -33.79 5.68 -52.30
N LYS A 176 -32.47 5.83 -52.23
CA LYS A 176 -31.77 6.73 -51.29
C LYS A 176 -30.68 7.55 -51.96
N ALA A 177 -30.29 8.68 -51.37
CA ALA A 177 -29.31 9.60 -51.90
C ALA A 177 -27.87 9.18 -51.50
N LYS A 178 -26.87 9.56 -52.29
CA LYS A 178 -25.45 9.32 -51.98
C LYS A 178 -25.02 9.93 -50.64
N ILE A 179 -25.66 11.02 -50.21
CA ILE A 179 -25.39 11.67 -48.92
C ILE A 179 -25.65 10.73 -47.75
N ASP A 180 -26.64 9.85 -47.83
CA ASP A 180 -26.96 8.90 -46.77
C ASP A 180 -25.87 7.82 -46.67
N VAL A 181 -25.30 7.35 -47.76
CA VAL A 181 -24.16 6.44 -47.78
C VAL A 181 -22.94 7.07 -47.13
N LEU A 182 -22.62 8.32 -47.50
CA LEU A 182 -21.47 9.04 -46.97
C LEU A 182 -21.60 9.27 -45.42
N ARG A 183 -22.81 9.65 -44.98
CA ARG A 183 -23.09 9.80 -43.53
C ARG A 183 -22.91 8.47 -42.78
N SER A 184 -23.48 7.36 -43.31
CA SER A 184 -23.32 6.03 -42.72
C SER A 184 -21.85 5.60 -42.63
N GLN A 185 -21.05 5.93 -43.63
CA GLN A 185 -19.61 5.65 -43.62
C GLN A 185 -18.88 6.43 -42.52
N VAL A 186 -19.24 7.71 -42.32
CA VAL A 186 -18.66 8.55 -41.25
C VAL A 186 -19.02 7.98 -39.88
N GLU A 187 -20.29 7.62 -39.64
CA GLU A 187 -20.70 7.07 -38.35
C GLU A 187 -20.04 5.72 -38.07
N LEU A 188 -19.91 4.85 -39.06
CA LEU A 188 -19.15 3.61 -38.90
C LEU A 188 -17.67 3.87 -38.56
N ALA A 189 -17.04 4.87 -39.19
CA ALA A 189 -15.65 5.24 -38.90
C ALA A 189 -15.51 5.76 -37.46
N ASN A 190 -16.44 6.59 -36.98
CA ASN A 190 -16.51 7.10 -35.60
C ASN A 190 -16.70 5.96 -34.60
N ALA A 191 -17.60 5.02 -34.88
CA ALA A 191 -17.82 3.85 -34.01
C ALA A 191 -16.57 2.96 -33.90
N LYS A 192 -15.88 2.71 -35.04
CA LYS A 192 -14.59 1.97 -35.03
C LYS A 192 -13.53 2.69 -34.25
N GLN A 193 -13.42 4.01 -34.34
CA GLN A 193 -12.49 4.80 -33.51
C GLN A 193 -12.79 4.66 -32.03
N THR A 194 -14.07 4.70 -31.64
CA THR A 194 -14.51 4.54 -30.24
C THR A 194 -14.18 3.14 -29.74
N LEU A 195 -14.38 2.10 -30.52
CA LEU A 195 -14.01 0.73 -30.21
C LEU A 195 -12.50 0.60 -29.93
N ILE A 196 -11.66 1.17 -30.82
CA ILE A 196 -10.19 1.14 -30.64
C ILE A 196 -9.78 1.81 -29.33
N LYS A 197 -10.39 2.96 -28.97
CA LYS A 197 -10.16 3.62 -27.67
C LYS A 197 -10.59 2.74 -26.50
N GLY A 198 -11.76 2.11 -26.59
CA GLY A 198 -12.27 1.19 -25.58
C GLY A 198 -11.34 0.01 -25.35
N GLN A 199 -10.84 -0.62 -26.41
CA GLN A 199 -9.87 -1.72 -26.34
C GLN A 199 -8.57 -1.28 -25.67
N SER A 200 -8.04 -0.11 -26.04
CA SER A 200 -6.84 0.46 -25.38
C SER A 200 -7.08 0.70 -23.88
N THR A 201 -8.26 1.18 -23.50
CA THR A 201 -8.62 1.38 -22.08
C THR A 201 -8.65 0.04 -21.34
N TYR A 202 -9.25 -0.99 -21.93
CA TYR A 202 -9.26 -2.34 -21.37
C TYR A 202 -7.85 -2.91 -21.17
N ASP A 203 -6.98 -2.79 -22.18
CA ASP A 203 -5.59 -3.27 -22.10
C ASP A 203 -4.77 -2.53 -21.02
N ASN A 204 -4.98 -1.22 -20.88
CA ASN A 204 -4.35 -0.41 -19.84
C ASN A 204 -4.83 -0.81 -18.44
N ASN A 205 -6.12 -1.07 -18.27
CA ASN A 205 -6.68 -1.52 -17.00
C ASN A 205 -6.16 -2.91 -16.62
N ILE A 206 -6.05 -3.84 -17.58
CA ILE A 206 -5.42 -5.15 -17.37
C ILE A 206 -3.96 -4.99 -16.91
N SER A 207 -3.19 -4.11 -17.58
CA SER A 207 -1.79 -3.86 -17.23
C SER A 207 -1.67 -3.26 -15.83
N THR A 208 -2.60 -2.39 -15.43
CA THR A 208 -2.67 -1.83 -14.08
C THR A 208 -2.96 -2.91 -13.05
N LEU A 209 -3.92 -3.80 -13.31
CA LEU A 209 -4.25 -4.91 -12.42
C LEU A 209 -3.05 -5.87 -12.28
N ARG A 210 -2.40 -6.26 -13.36
CA ARG A 210 -1.18 -7.10 -13.32
C ARG A 210 -0.09 -6.46 -12.46
N ASN A 211 0.12 -5.16 -12.58
CA ASN A 211 1.09 -4.44 -11.76
C ASN A 211 0.76 -4.49 -10.27
N LEU A 212 -0.51 -4.30 -9.89
CA LEU A 212 -0.94 -4.43 -8.49
C LEU A 212 -0.76 -5.84 -7.93
N LEU A 213 -1.01 -6.86 -8.76
CA LEU A 213 -0.82 -8.27 -8.41
C LEU A 213 0.65 -8.71 -8.43
N TYR A 214 1.55 -7.83 -8.94
CA TYR A 214 2.96 -8.14 -9.15
C TYR A 214 3.16 -9.38 -10.04
N MET A 215 2.36 -9.47 -11.12
CA MET A 215 2.41 -10.51 -12.14
C MET A 215 3.18 -10.05 -13.37
N ASP A 216 3.65 -11.00 -14.19
CA ASP A 216 4.28 -10.66 -15.48
C ASP A 216 3.26 -9.97 -16.41
N GLN A 217 3.70 -8.90 -17.08
CA GLN A 217 2.85 -8.13 -17.98
C GLN A 217 2.42 -8.92 -19.24
N GLN A 218 3.07 -10.04 -19.53
CA GLN A 218 2.72 -10.93 -20.65
C GLN A 218 1.78 -12.07 -20.24
N GLU A 219 1.57 -12.30 -18.95
CA GLU A 219 0.68 -13.34 -18.46
C GLU A 219 -0.78 -13.02 -18.81
N LYS A 220 -1.46 -14.02 -19.40
CA LYS A 220 -2.86 -13.87 -19.75
C LYS A 220 -3.74 -14.15 -18.55
N ILE A 221 -4.48 -13.14 -18.13
CA ILE A 221 -5.50 -13.26 -17.06
C ILE A 221 -6.89 -13.11 -17.67
N GLU A 222 -7.80 -13.96 -17.21
CA GLU A 222 -9.21 -13.87 -17.52
C GLU A 222 -10.01 -13.75 -16.23
N LEU A 223 -10.78 -12.66 -16.11
CA LEU A 223 -11.57 -12.42 -14.91
C LEU A 223 -12.87 -13.23 -15.00
N THR A 224 -13.17 -13.96 -13.91
CA THR A 224 -14.28 -14.91 -13.86
C THR A 224 -15.57 -14.32 -13.29
N ASP A 225 -15.45 -13.26 -12.47
CA ASP A 225 -16.61 -12.68 -11.81
C ASP A 225 -17.38 -11.76 -12.76
N ASP A 226 -18.67 -11.63 -12.47
CA ASP A 226 -19.54 -10.60 -13.06
C ASP A 226 -20.08 -9.71 -11.94
N PHE A 227 -20.69 -8.59 -12.31
CA PHE A 227 -21.29 -7.69 -11.34
C PHE A 227 -22.47 -8.38 -10.62
N VAL A 228 -22.45 -8.38 -9.29
CA VAL A 228 -23.56 -8.80 -8.44
C VAL A 228 -23.95 -7.63 -7.54
N TYR A 229 -25.20 -7.20 -7.66
CA TYR A 229 -25.73 -6.18 -6.75
C TYR A 229 -25.95 -6.77 -5.36
N LEU A 230 -25.24 -6.23 -4.38
CA LEU A 230 -25.41 -6.56 -2.97
C LEU A 230 -25.84 -5.28 -2.22
N PRO A 231 -27.03 -5.22 -1.63
CA PRO A 231 -27.51 -4.03 -0.93
C PRO A 231 -26.63 -3.70 0.27
N PHE A 232 -26.48 -2.41 0.55
CA PHE A 232 -25.73 -1.93 1.71
C PHE A 232 -26.75 -1.43 2.76
N GLU A 233 -26.84 -2.13 3.91
CA GLU A 233 -27.93 -1.94 4.88
C GLU A 233 -27.62 -0.90 5.98
N LYS A 234 -26.33 -0.60 6.23
CA LYS A 234 -25.93 0.33 7.28
C LYS A 234 -26.24 1.76 6.89
N ASP A 235 -26.62 2.57 7.87
CA ASP A 235 -26.72 4.02 7.69
C ASP A 235 -25.35 4.71 7.87
N VAL A 236 -25.28 5.98 7.48
CA VAL A 236 -24.03 6.75 7.51
C VAL A 236 -23.49 6.95 8.93
N SER A 237 -24.37 7.08 9.95
CA SER A 237 -23.94 7.26 11.34
C SER A 237 -23.29 5.99 11.88
N GLN A 238 -23.88 4.83 11.59
CA GLN A 238 -23.30 3.53 11.94
C GLN A 238 -21.93 3.31 11.28
N CYS A 239 -21.77 3.76 10.02
CA CYS A 239 -20.49 3.66 9.32
C CYS A 239 -19.42 4.54 9.96
N VAL A 240 -19.76 5.79 10.31
CA VAL A 240 -18.85 6.72 10.99
C VAL A 240 -18.46 6.18 12.37
N ASP A 241 -19.44 5.75 13.18
CA ASP A 241 -19.18 5.22 14.52
C ASP A 241 -18.26 3.98 14.46
N TYR A 242 -18.49 3.11 13.48
CA TYR A 242 -17.63 1.96 13.27
C TYR A 242 -16.20 2.38 12.89
N ALA A 243 -16.04 3.33 11.95
CA ALA A 243 -14.75 3.84 11.50
C ALA A 243 -13.95 4.46 12.65
N MET A 244 -14.60 5.28 13.50
CA MET A 244 -13.95 5.93 14.64
C MET A 244 -13.35 4.95 15.65
N ASN A 245 -13.90 3.73 15.75
CA ASN A 245 -13.45 2.72 16.70
C ASN A 245 -12.51 1.67 16.10
N ASN A 246 -12.51 1.47 14.78
CA ASN A 246 -11.83 0.33 14.17
C ASN A 246 -10.74 0.73 13.16
N ARG A 247 -10.70 1.97 12.70
CA ARG A 247 -9.71 2.42 11.72
C ARG A 247 -8.29 2.38 12.30
N LYS A 248 -7.42 1.66 11.61
CA LYS A 248 -6.06 1.37 12.07
C LYS A 248 -5.18 2.62 12.12
N ASP A 249 -5.38 3.57 11.20
CA ASP A 249 -4.66 4.85 11.19
C ASP A 249 -5.00 5.70 12.43
N LEU A 250 -6.26 5.78 12.86
CA LEU A 250 -6.63 6.47 14.11
C LEU A 250 -6.04 5.79 15.35
N LEU A 251 -5.98 4.45 15.35
CA LEU A 251 -5.31 3.72 16.43
C LEU A 251 -3.80 3.98 16.45
N VAL A 252 -3.16 4.12 15.29
CA VAL A 252 -1.76 4.54 15.18
C VAL A 252 -1.55 5.92 15.80
N ASP A 253 -2.46 6.87 15.54
CA ASP A 253 -2.37 8.21 16.11
C ASP A 253 -2.55 8.22 17.63
N ASP A 254 -3.45 7.38 18.17
CA ASP A 254 -3.58 7.18 19.62
C ASP A 254 -2.28 6.62 20.25
N TYR A 255 -1.61 5.69 19.57
CA TYR A 255 -0.31 5.17 20.01
C TYR A 255 0.82 6.20 19.88
N ASN A 256 0.82 7.01 18.81
CA ASN A 256 1.75 8.13 18.65
C ASN A 256 1.58 9.14 19.79
N LEU A 257 0.34 9.44 20.20
CA LEU A 257 0.05 10.32 21.32
C LEU A 257 0.63 9.75 22.64
N LYS A 258 0.51 8.44 22.90
CA LYS A 258 1.13 7.78 24.06
C LYS A 258 2.67 7.88 24.03
N GLN A 259 3.30 7.75 22.86
CA GLN A 259 4.75 7.97 22.75
C GLN A 259 5.13 9.41 23.11
N LYS A 260 4.32 10.42 22.74
CA LYS A 260 4.55 11.82 23.11
C LYS A 260 4.39 12.06 24.62
N GLU A 261 3.51 11.32 25.29
CA GLU A 261 3.44 11.34 26.77
C GLU A 261 4.73 10.79 27.42
N LEU A 262 5.30 9.74 26.84
CA LEU A 262 6.59 9.20 27.29
C LEU A 262 7.73 10.19 27.05
N ASP A 263 7.71 10.93 25.93
CA ASP A 263 8.67 11.98 25.63
C ASP A 263 8.64 13.11 26.71
N ILE A 264 7.44 13.49 27.20
CA ILE A 264 7.29 14.43 28.32
C ILE A 264 7.89 13.86 29.62
N LYS A 265 7.62 12.56 29.92
CA LYS A 265 8.21 11.89 31.10
C LYS A 265 9.74 11.85 31.00
N ASN A 266 10.28 11.56 29.80
CA ASN A 266 11.72 11.60 29.53
C ASN A 266 12.33 12.99 29.70
N ALA A 267 11.65 14.04 29.22
CA ALA A 267 12.10 15.41 29.42
C ALA A 267 12.13 15.81 30.91
N LYS A 268 11.11 15.38 31.70
CA LYS A 268 11.05 15.61 33.16
C LYS A 268 12.14 14.87 33.91
N ALA A 269 12.63 13.73 33.38
CA ALA A 269 13.71 12.96 33.97
C ALA A 269 15.04 13.74 34.02
N GLY A 270 15.21 14.82 33.26
CA GLY A 270 16.34 15.74 33.35
C GLY A 270 16.50 16.40 34.71
N TYR A 271 15.46 16.42 35.56
CA TYR A 271 15.53 16.86 36.96
C TYR A 271 15.95 15.75 37.96
N LEU A 272 16.08 14.51 37.49
CA LEU A 272 16.41 13.35 38.36
C LEU A 272 17.90 13.01 38.20
N PRO A 273 18.53 12.43 39.27
CA PRO A 273 19.90 11.93 39.12
C PRO A 273 19.97 10.73 38.18
N THR A 274 21.16 10.49 37.60
CA THR A 274 21.52 9.24 36.93
C THR A 274 22.56 8.51 37.74
N VAL A 275 22.55 7.16 37.66
CA VAL A 275 23.52 6.30 38.36
C VAL A 275 24.02 5.26 37.37
N ASP A 276 25.32 5.20 37.20
CA ASP A 276 25.98 4.30 36.26
C ASP A 276 27.07 3.47 36.96
N LEU A 277 27.17 2.19 36.59
CA LEU A 277 28.32 1.33 36.92
C LEU A 277 29.28 1.32 35.73
N SER A 278 30.53 1.62 35.97
CA SER A 278 31.61 1.42 35.00
C SER A 278 32.72 0.55 35.53
N LEU A 279 33.13 -0.41 34.72
CA LEU A 279 34.31 -1.27 34.97
C LEU A 279 35.35 -0.94 33.90
N GLY A 280 36.61 -0.81 34.32
CA GLY A 280 37.70 -0.48 33.40
C GLY A 280 38.88 -1.39 33.64
N ALA A 281 39.49 -1.84 32.57
CA ALA A 281 40.83 -2.39 32.58
C ALA A 281 41.65 -1.68 31.50
N SER A 282 42.77 -1.08 31.83
CA SER A 282 43.64 -0.44 30.85
C SER A 282 45.07 -0.98 30.94
N TRP A 283 45.65 -1.17 29.79
CA TRP A 283 47.04 -1.54 29.60
C TRP A 283 47.67 -0.50 28.65
N SER A 284 48.75 0.13 29.14
CA SER A 284 49.48 1.08 28.30
C SER A 284 50.96 0.77 28.32
N LYS A 285 51.57 0.84 27.16
CA LYS A 285 52.99 0.71 26.97
C LYS A 285 53.55 1.97 26.39
N GLN A 286 54.44 2.63 27.13
CA GLN A 286 55.17 3.78 26.68
C GLN A 286 56.51 3.32 26.12
N VAL A 287 56.84 3.76 24.92
CA VAL A 287 58.06 3.34 24.23
C VAL A 287 59.21 4.25 24.59
N VAL A 288 58.97 5.54 24.76
CA VAL A 288 59.98 6.55 25.18
C VAL A 288 59.30 7.58 26.09
N PRO A 289 59.75 7.72 27.37
CA PRO A 289 60.57 6.76 28.09
C PRO A 289 59.86 5.43 28.32
N THR A 290 60.58 4.32 28.43
CA THR A 290 60.01 2.98 28.53
C THR A 290 59.22 2.82 29.84
N GLY A 291 57.96 2.38 29.73
CA GLY A 291 57.09 2.10 30.88
C GLY A 291 55.87 1.27 30.52
N ASP A 292 55.57 0.28 31.33
CA ASP A 292 54.35 -0.52 31.22
C ASP A 292 53.43 -0.17 32.42
N ASN A 293 52.17 0.13 32.13
CA ASN A 293 51.19 0.48 33.15
C ASN A 293 49.89 -0.34 32.92
N HIS A 294 49.31 -0.81 34.02
CA HIS A 294 48.01 -1.47 34.00
C HIS A 294 47.18 -0.96 35.16
N ASP A 295 45.91 -0.67 34.86
CA ASP A 295 44.94 -0.18 35.85
C ASP A 295 43.62 -0.95 35.73
N TYR A 296 43.06 -1.26 36.91
CA TYR A 296 41.75 -1.83 37.01
C TYR A 296 40.87 -0.90 37.84
N THR A 297 39.72 -0.53 37.31
CA THR A 297 38.80 0.39 37.98
C THR A 297 37.39 -0.19 38.04
N ALA A 298 36.72 0.02 39.15
CA ALA A 298 35.28 -0.23 39.30
C ALA A 298 34.68 1.03 39.97
N THR A 299 33.77 1.66 39.27
CA THR A 299 33.20 2.95 39.67
C THR A 299 31.70 2.91 39.59
N ILE A 300 31.02 3.28 40.68
CA ILE A 300 29.63 3.66 40.67
C ILE A 300 29.59 5.17 40.70
N GLY A 301 29.12 5.77 39.61
CA GLY A 301 28.97 7.22 39.45
C GLY A 301 27.52 7.62 39.62
N ALA A 302 27.26 8.73 40.34
CA ALA A 302 25.98 9.39 40.35
C ALA A 302 26.14 10.82 39.82
N SER A 303 25.31 11.25 38.89
CA SER A 303 25.30 12.60 38.33
C SER A 303 23.92 13.21 38.48
N TRP A 304 23.88 14.45 38.93
CA TRP A 304 22.63 15.20 39.12
C TRP A 304 22.80 16.66 38.70
N ASN A 305 22.03 17.10 37.76
CA ASN A 305 21.98 18.50 37.34
C ASN A 305 21.08 19.30 38.27
N ILE A 306 21.66 19.91 39.31
CA ILE A 306 20.91 20.71 40.31
C ILE A 306 20.44 22.05 39.69
N PHE A 307 21.24 22.62 38.79
CA PHE A 307 20.94 23.88 38.08
C PHE A 307 21.44 23.79 36.64
N ASP A 308 20.55 24.00 35.68
CA ASP A 308 20.84 23.88 34.25
C ASP A 308 20.40 25.13 33.43
N SER A 309 20.24 26.27 34.08
CA SER A 309 19.81 27.53 33.46
C SER A 309 18.52 27.43 32.63
N GLY A 310 17.64 26.46 32.98
CA GLY A 310 16.34 26.30 32.33
C GLY A 310 16.33 25.35 31.12
N VAL A 311 17.42 24.66 30.83
CA VAL A 311 17.49 23.69 29.70
C VAL A 311 16.43 22.60 29.84
N THR A 312 16.30 21.98 31.02
CA THR A 312 15.28 20.94 31.27
C THR A 312 13.86 21.51 31.14
N LYS A 313 13.61 22.72 31.63
CA LYS A 313 12.32 23.40 31.46
C LYS A 313 12.00 23.63 29.98
N GLY A 314 13.00 24.07 29.20
CA GLY A 314 12.86 24.21 27.74
C GLY A 314 12.51 22.89 27.05
N LYS A 315 13.18 21.78 27.42
CA LYS A 315 12.88 20.44 26.89
C LYS A 315 11.45 19.98 27.23
N ILE A 316 10.99 20.22 28.46
CA ILE A 316 9.62 19.89 28.87
C ILE A 316 8.59 20.68 28.06
N ASN A 317 8.81 22.02 27.89
CA ASN A 317 7.91 22.84 27.09
C ASN A 317 7.87 22.38 25.62
N ALA A 318 9.00 22.02 25.04
CA ALA A 318 9.07 21.49 23.68
C ALA A 318 8.34 20.15 23.56
N ALA A 319 8.52 19.22 24.51
CA ALA A 319 7.83 17.95 24.54
C ALA A 319 6.31 18.13 24.74
N GLN A 320 5.89 19.07 25.58
CA GLN A 320 4.47 19.42 25.76
C GLN A 320 3.86 19.97 24.46
N ALA A 321 4.53 20.88 23.78
CA ALA A 321 4.06 21.39 22.50
C ALA A 321 3.97 20.30 21.43
N ALA A 322 4.90 19.34 21.43
CA ALA A 322 4.85 18.17 20.53
C ALA A 322 3.66 17.24 20.84
N TYR A 323 3.35 17.04 22.12
CA TYR A 323 2.16 16.31 22.54
C TYR A 323 0.86 17.00 22.11
N ASP A 324 0.76 18.31 22.34
CA ASP A 324 -0.41 19.11 21.96
C ASP A 324 -0.59 19.10 20.43
N THR A 325 0.50 19.14 19.68
CA THR A 325 0.48 18.99 18.21
C THR A 325 -0.05 17.61 17.79
N ALA A 326 0.43 16.54 18.42
CA ALA A 326 -0.05 15.18 18.12
C ALA A 326 -1.54 15.02 18.44
N LYS A 327 -2.01 15.63 19.54
CA LYS A 327 -3.44 15.65 19.90
C LYS A 327 -4.29 16.33 18.86
N LEU A 328 -3.87 17.54 18.41
CA LEU A 328 -4.58 18.26 17.35
C LEU A 328 -4.54 17.52 16.01
N THR A 329 -3.47 16.77 15.73
CA THR A 329 -3.36 15.91 14.55
C THR A 329 -4.40 14.79 14.61
N LEU A 330 -4.51 14.09 15.73
CA LEU A 330 -5.54 13.06 15.95
C LEU A 330 -6.96 13.62 15.77
N ASP A 331 -7.26 14.79 16.34
CA ASP A 331 -8.57 15.42 16.21
C ASP A 331 -8.87 15.82 14.75
N LYS A 332 -7.87 16.32 14.02
CA LYS A 332 -7.96 16.60 12.59
C LYS A 332 -8.21 15.33 11.78
N ASP A 333 -7.49 14.24 12.09
CA ASP A 333 -7.58 13.00 11.32
C ASP A 333 -8.92 12.29 11.60
N ARG A 334 -9.47 12.38 12.82
CA ARG A 334 -10.85 11.97 13.12
C ARG A 334 -11.88 12.74 12.28
N SER A 335 -11.73 14.06 12.16
CA SER A 335 -12.62 14.87 11.31
C SER A 335 -12.48 14.51 9.82
N SER A 336 -11.28 14.17 9.38
CA SER A 336 -11.00 13.74 8.00
C SER A 336 -11.63 12.39 7.69
N VAL A 337 -11.60 11.47 8.65
CA VAL A 337 -12.26 10.16 8.57
C VAL A 337 -13.78 10.32 8.49
N ASP A 338 -14.39 11.13 9.36
CA ASP A 338 -15.84 11.40 9.28
C ASP A 338 -16.24 11.94 7.91
N LEU A 339 -15.49 12.90 7.38
CA LEU A 339 -15.73 13.45 6.05
C LEU A 339 -15.59 12.40 4.94
N ALA A 340 -14.53 11.57 4.98
CA ALA A 340 -14.26 10.54 3.98
C ALA A 340 -15.40 9.51 3.94
N VAL A 341 -15.78 8.97 5.08
CA VAL A 341 -16.88 8.00 5.20
C VAL A 341 -18.20 8.58 4.65
N ARG A 342 -18.55 9.83 5.04
CA ARG A 342 -19.78 10.48 4.53
C ARG A 342 -19.75 10.72 3.04
N LYS A 343 -18.61 11.14 2.51
CA LYS A 343 -18.45 11.39 1.08
C LYS A 343 -18.60 10.10 0.27
N ASP A 344 -17.90 9.04 0.65
CA ASP A 344 -17.96 7.77 -0.07
C ASP A 344 -19.31 7.08 0.10
N TYR A 345 -19.94 7.20 1.27
CA TYR A 345 -21.32 6.75 1.47
C TYR A 345 -22.31 7.48 0.56
N ASN A 346 -22.20 8.81 0.46
CA ASN A 346 -23.10 9.59 -0.42
C ASN A 346 -22.86 9.24 -1.89
N SER A 347 -21.61 9.03 -2.31
CA SER A 347 -21.27 8.60 -3.67
C SER A 347 -21.81 7.19 -3.96
N MET A 348 -21.74 6.29 -2.99
CA MET A 348 -22.34 4.94 -3.12
C MET A 348 -23.86 5.02 -3.28
N ARG A 349 -24.56 5.82 -2.47
CA ARG A 349 -26.01 5.99 -2.58
C ARG A 349 -26.44 6.73 -3.85
N GLU A 350 -25.62 7.65 -4.35
CA GLU A 350 -25.84 8.28 -5.65
C GLU A 350 -25.73 7.24 -6.76
N ALA A 351 -24.64 6.44 -6.78
CA ALA A 351 -24.42 5.40 -7.78
C ALA A 351 -25.53 4.34 -7.75
N GLU A 352 -26.03 3.96 -6.57
CA GLU A 352 -27.17 3.04 -6.39
C GLU A 352 -28.44 3.56 -7.08
N LYS A 353 -28.82 4.81 -6.82
CA LYS A 353 -29.98 5.45 -7.46
C LYS A 353 -29.80 5.62 -8.96
N ARG A 354 -28.60 5.96 -9.37
CA ARG A 354 -28.26 6.10 -10.80
C ARG A 354 -28.34 4.77 -11.51
N PHE A 355 -27.92 3.68 -10.89
CA PHE A 355 -28.05 2.32 -11.41
C PHE A 355 -29.51 1.94 -11.66
N GLU A 356 -30.42 2.24 -10.72
CA GLU A 356 -31.86 1.99 -10.89
C GLU A 356 -32.44 2.82 -12.06
N SER A 357 -32.12 4.12 -12.12
CA SER A 357 -32.62 5.02 -13.15
C SER A 357 -32.09 4.66 -14.55
N THR A 358 -30.78 4.33 -14.67
CA THR A 358 -30.16 4.00 -15.95
C THR A 358 -30.64 2.67 -16.51
N LYS A 359 -31.08 1.74 -15.66
CA LYS A 359 -31.69 0.48 -16.10
C LYS A 359 -32.96 0.71 -16.93
N GLU A 360 -33.83 1.62 -16.49
CA GLU A 360 -35.05 1.96 -17.24
C GLU A 360 -34.69 2.72 -18.54
N ALA A 361 -33.72 3.64 -18.48
CA ALA A 361 -33.26 4.37 -19.65
C ALA A 361 -32.72 3.44 -20.76
N VAL A 362 -32.06 2.34 -20.42
CA VAL A 362 -31.61 1.35 -21.42
C VAL A 362 -32.79 0.71 -22.12
N LYS A 363 -33.82 0.32 -21.38
CA LYS A 363 -35.04 -0.32 -21.94
C LYS A 363 -35.77 0.62 -22.91
N GLU A 364 -35.94 1.88 -22.50
CA GLU A 364 -36.56 2.89 -23.36
C GLU A 364 -35.75 3.19 -24.61
N ALA A 365 -34.42 3.28 -24.47
CA ALA A 365 -33.55 3.51 -25.64
C ALA A 365 -33.49 2.30 -26.59
N GLU A 366 -33.65 1.07 -26.09
CA GLU A 366 -33.78 -0.13 -26.95
C GLU A 366 -35.03 -0.10 -27.78
N GLU A 367 -36.18 0.29 -27.18
CA GLU A 367 -37.45 0.43 -27.88
C GLU A 367 -37.39 1.56 -28.90
N ASP A 368 -36.82 2.72 -28.55
CA ASP A 368 -36.65 3.87 -29.49
C ASP A 368 -35.81 3.46 -30.69
N TYR A 369 -34.67 2.81 -30.47
CA TYR A 369 -33.83 2.31 -31.57
C TYR A 369 -34.58 1.31 -32.46
N PHE A 370 -35.36 0.42 -31.89
CA PHE A 370 -36.17 -0.51 -32.65
C PHE A 370 -37.21 0.22 -33.50
N ILE A 371 -37.98 1.16 -32.95
CA ILE A 371 -39.00 1.95 -33.65
C ILE A 371 -38.36 2.77 -34.77
N ALA A 372 -37.24 3.47 -34.51
CA ALA A 372 -36.55 4.27 -35.51
C ALA A 372 -36.06 3.40 -36.70
N THR A 373 -35.56 2.20 -36.41
CA THR A 373 -35.11 1.25 -37.42
C THR A 373 -36.25 0.75 -38.30
N GLU A 374 -37.41 0.36 -37.68
CA GLU A 374 -38.55 -0.12 -38.45
C GLU A 374 -39.22 0.97 -39.30
N LYS A 375 -39.37 2.20 -38.76
CA LYS A 375 -39.85 3.35 -39.54
C LYS A 375 -38.97 3.65 -40.75
N TYR A 376 -37.65 3.60 -40.56
CA TYR A 376 -36.70 3.82 -41.68
C TYR A 376 -36.83 2.75 -42.77
N LYS A 377 -37.00 1.47 -42.40
CA LYS A 377 -37.23 0.36 -43.33
C LYS A 377 -38.51 0.52 -44.09
N ALA A 378 -39.57 1.01 -43.45
CA ALA A 378 -40.85 1.29 -44.07
C ALA A 378 -40.85 2.54 -44.98
N GLY A 379 -39.77 3.33 -44.94
CA GLY A 379 -39.69 4.58 -45.69
C GLY A 379 -40.38 5.78 -45.02
N GLU A 380 -40.84 5.62 -43.79
CA GLU A 380 -41.56 6.65 -43.00
C GLU A 380 -40.62 7.43 -42.08
N GLY A 381 -39.35 6.97 -41.89
CA GLY A 381 -38.34 7.60 -41.06
C GLY A 381 -37.17 8.15 -41.87
N ILE A 382 -36.41 9.05 -41.20
CA ILE A 382 -35.17 9.59 -41.79
C ILE A 382 -33.94 8.93 -41.16
N MET A 383 -32.81 8.99 -41.83
CA MET A 383 -31.58 8.41 -41.38
C MET A 383 -31.08 8.98 -40.03
N LEU A 384 -31.34 10.27 -39.79
CA LEU A 384 -30.94 10.95 -38.55
C LEU A 384 -31.59 10.30 -37.31
N ASP A 385 -32.86 9.89 -37.44
CA ASP A 385 -33.60 9.24 -36.32
C ASP A 385 -32.89 7.95 -35.90
N ILE A 386 -32.35 7.14 -36.82
CA ILE A 386 -31.58 5.92 -36.45
C ILE A 386 -30.26 6.26 -35.79
N ILE A 387 -29.54 7.26 -36.29
CA ILE A 387 -28.25 7.68 -35.73
C ILE A 387 -28.46 8.18 -34.29
N ASP A 388 -29.45 9.04 -34.09
CA ASP A 388 -29.76 9.61 -32.78
C ASP A 388 -30.21 8.52 -31.81
N ALA A 389 -31.11 7.62 -32.18
CA ALA A 389 -31.55 6.50 -31.38
C ALA A 389 -30.41 5.51 -31.06
N GLN A 390 -29.51 5.22 -32.05
CA GLN A 390 -28.34 4.37 -31.79
C GLN A 390 -27.35 5.03 -30.80
N THR A 391 -27.17 6.33 -30.94
CA THR A 391 -26.31 7.09 -30.00
C THR A 391 -26.89 7.12 -28.59
N ALA A 392 -28.21 7.34 -28.47
CA ALA A 392 -28.93 7.31 -27.22
C ALA A 392 -28.83 5.93 -26.56
N LEU A 393 -29.04 4.84 -27.29
CA LEU A 393 -28.91 3.47 -26.80
C LEU A 393 -27.48 3.16 -26.33
N SER A 394 -26.47 3.50 -27.11
CA SER A 394 -25.08 3.30 -26.74
C SER A 394 -24.73 4.06 -25.45
N THR A 395 -25.17 5.31 -25.34
CA THR A 395 -24.98 6.15 -24.16
C THR A 395 -25.70 5.60 -22.95
N ALA A 396 -26.97 5.18 -23.09
CA ALA A 396 -27.74 4.59 -22.00
C ALA A 396 -27.08 3.32 -21.44
N ARG A 397 -26.59 2.42 -22.32
CA ARG A 397 -25.89 1.20 -21.94
C ARG A 397 -24.56 1.50 -21.24
N GLN A 398 -23.78 2.46 -21.72
CA GLN A 398 -22.54 2.90 -21.08
C GLN A 398 -22.81 3.46 -19.67
N ASN A 399 -23.80 4.33 -19.53
CA ASN A 399 -24.18 4.91 -18.23
C ASN A 399 -24.64 3.83 -17.26
N TYR A 400 -25.40 2.83 -17.72
CA TYR A 400 -25.84 1.71 -16.88
C TYR A 400 -24.66 0.87 -16.40
N ILE A 401 -23.71 0.51 -17.29
CA ILE A 401 -22.50 -0.22 -16.94
C ILE A 401 -21.67 0.58 -15.93
N SER A 402 -21.43 1.87 -16.21
CA SER A 402 -20.66 2.71 -15.27
C SER A 402 -21.33 2.81 -13.91
N ALA A 403 -22.65 2.95 -13.85
CA ALA A 403 -23.39 3.01 -12.57
C ALA A 403 -23.25 1.72 -11.75
N GLN A 404 -23.27 0.54 -12.40
CA GLN A 404 -23.05 -0.76 -11.74
C GLN A 404 -21.69 -0.83 -11.07
N TYR A 405 -20.64 -0.54 -11.82
CA TYR A 405 -19.27 -0.66 -11.32
C TYR A 405 -18.88 0.49 -10.39
N ASP A 406 -19.47 1.69 -10.55
CA ASP A 406 -19.32 2.78 -9.59
C ASP A 406 -19.88 2.40 -8.22
N TYR A 407 -21.08 1.81 -8.18
CA TYR A 407 -21.66 1.32 -6.94
C TYR A 407 -20.73 0.31 -6.24
N ALA A 408 -20.20 -0.66 -6.98
CA ALA A 408 -19.29 -1.67 -6.43
C ALA A 408 -17.99 -1.03 -5.87
N ARG A 409 -17.40 -0.08 -6.61
CA ARG A 409 -16.20 0.65 -6.19
C ARG A 409 -16.44 1.53 -4.96
N TYR A 410 -17.53 2.29 -4.93
CA TYR A 410 -17.87 3.15 -3.78
C TYR A 410 -18.23 2.33 -2.55
N ARG A 411 -18.93 1.20 -2.71
CA ARG A 411 -19.17 0.27 -1.61
C ARG A 411 -17.86 -0.23 -1.01
N ALA A 412 -16.92 -0.67 -1.84
CA ALA A 412 -15.61 -1.09 -1.37
C ALA A 412 -14.84 0.06 -0.71
N SER A 413 -15.00 1.31 -1.20
CA SER A 413 -14.42 2.49 -0.56
C SER A 413 -15.00 2.71 0.84
N VAL A 414 -16.32 2.64 1.01
CA VAL A 414 -16.98 2.74 2.32
C VAL A 414 -16.50 1.66 3.28
N GLU A 415 -16.40 0.40 2.82
CA GLU A 415 -15.87 -0.71 3.63
C GLU A 415 -14.43 -0.48 4.09
N SER A 416 -13.57 0.05 3.21
CA SER A 416 -12.18 0.41 3.53
C SER A 416 -12.09 1.62 4.47
N ASP A 417 -12.97 2.62 4.29
CA ASP A 417 -13.05 3.79 5.15
C ASP A 417 -13.59 3.46 6.54
N MET A 418 -14.40 2.43 6.65
CA MET A 418 -14.82 1.86 7.94
C MET A 418 -13.70 1.09 8.64
N GLY A 419 -12.65 0.67 7.93
CA GLY A 419 -11.56 -0.11 8.50
C GLY A 419 -11.94 -1.57 8.75
N TYR A 420 -12.66 -2.20 7.79
CA TYR A 420 -12.94 -3.64 7.88
C TYR A 420 -11.65 -4.46 7.79
N ASP A 421 -11.49 -5.39 8.73
CA ASP A 421 -10.30 -6.23 8.82
C ASP A 421 -10.07 -7.04 7.54
N VAL A 422 -8.83 -7.05 7.10
CA VAL A 422 -8.34 -7.82 5.96
C VAL A 422 -7.14 -8.64 6.40
N HIS A 423 -7.15 -9.93 6.09
CA HIS A 423 -6.03 -10.82 6.39
C HIS A 423 -5.68 -11.63 5.16
N PRO A 424 -4.36 -11.81 4.85
CA PRO A 424 -3.95 -12.81 3.87
C PRO A 424 -4.32 -14.21 4.35
N SER A 425 -4.80 -15.07 3.45
CA SER A 425 -5.15 -16.45 3.80
C SER A 425 -3.86 -17.23 4.13
N THR A 426 -3.89 -18.04 5.18
CA THR A 426 -2.75 -18.85 5.63
C THR A 426 -2.24 -19.81 4.55
N ALA A 427 -3.15 -20.36 3.74
CA ALA A 427 -2.80 -21.27 2.63
C ALA A 427 -2.00 -20.58 1.50
N THR A 428 -2.24 -19.29 1.27
CA THR A 428 -1.54 -18.51 0.24
C THR A 428 -0.15 -18.07 0.70
N VAL A 429 0.02 -17.79 2.00
CA VAL A 429 1.30 -17.39 2.60
C VAL A 429 2.30 -18.55 2.57
N GLU A 430 1.89 -19.78 2.85
CA GLU A 430 2.76 -20.96 2.81
C GLU A 430 3.30 -21.23 1.40
N ASN A 431 2.51 -21.02 0.36
CA ASN A 431 2.92 -21.21 -1.03
C ASN A 431 3.86 -20.11 -1.56
N ALA A 432 3.85 -18.91 -0.96
CA ALA A 432 4.73 -17.81 -1.36
C ALA A 432 6.12 -17.88 -0.70
N VAL A 433 6.23 -18.50 0.47
CA VAL A 433 7.50 -18.69 1.19
C VAL A 433 8.33 -19.82 0.56
N LEU A 434 7.71 -20.68 -0.26
CA LEU A 434 8.35 -21.83 -0.92
C LEU A 434 8.82 -21.55 -2.37
N LYS A 435 8.66 -20.32 -2.87
CA LYS A 435 9.18 -19.85 -4.16
C LYS A 435 10.27 -18.78 -3.96
#